data_e0fd598771c0b3cf77798ea3168dce80
#
_entry.id   e0fd598771c0b3cf77798ea3168dce80
#
_cell.length_a   1.000
_cell.length_b   1.000
_cell.length_c   1.000
_cell.angle_alpha   90.00
_cell.angle_beta   90.00
_cell.angle_gamma   90.00
#
_symmetry.space_group_name_H-M   'P 1'
#
loop_
_entity.id
_entity.type
_entity.pdbx_description
1 polymer ?
#
loop_
_entity_poly.entity_id
_entity_poly.type
_entity_poly.pdbx_seq_one_letter_code
_entity_poly.pdbx_strand_id
1 'polypeptide(L)'
;INVEYKKPKMADPLFVNVFASSAGRYEGNAVGAFELNDRLSTALFVNYYNEEQAHDKNGDTFLDMPEMQSFSAMNRWHYQTPRFVSQSGVKILADRRTSGQTAHTLHGNESFSPYTISNDANRIEAFSKNGLILDPNRNESVAFIVSGSYHDQQSNYAEKIYNVYESNVYASLLYESEFGEQHKLAAGLNYNWDNYSQRGNVIERYSPQWRDISENVTGVYAEYTWTPNEKFTLMAGMRGDYSSLHRWFATPRVHIKYDATSWLNLRASAGKGYRTTFVFPENSYLLASSRELYIEEDLKQEEAWNYGISASFHVPVKNEELTVNAEWFYTDFQNQVVADMDRNPHAVYFYNLNGRSTSSVFQIDASYPLFQGFTLLGAYRWMDVKGTYDGKTMRKPLTSRYKALLTASYETPLKKWQFDMTVQFNGGGRMPTPDATNPLWGGTFPSFTQLSAQVTRRFRRWSIYAGGENLTNFKQDNPVISADNPYSRNFDAIMVWGPTMGYKLYAGIRYNIPKL
;
A
#
# COMPACT_ATOMS: atom_id res chain seq x y z
N ILE A 1 6.37 0.17 3.41
CA ILE A 1 6.43 1.49 2.77
C ILE A 1 6.64 2.52 3.89
N ASN A 2 7.72 3.30 3.81
CA ASN A 2 7.94 4.44 4.70
C ASN A 2 7.49 5.72 4.00
N VAL A 3 6.52 6.43 4.56
CA VAL A 3 6.01 7.69 4.02
C VAL A 3 6.41 8.82 4.96
N GLU A 4 7.29 9.69 4.50
CA GLU A 4 7.65 10.91 5.22
C GLU A 4 6.95 12.13 4.60
N TYR A 5 6.14 12.79 5.37
CA TYR A 5 5.61 14.11 4.99
C TYR A 5 6.72 15.17 5.09
N LYS A 6 6.69 16.14 4.19
CA LYS A 6 7.61 17.29 4.26
C LYS A 6 7.58 17.93 5.65
N LYS A 7 8.75 18.17 6.23
CA LYS A 7 8.85 18.92 7.48
C LYS A 7 8.38 20.35 7.23
N PRO A 8 7.59 20.97 8.14
CA PRO A 8 7.05 22.31 7.91
C PRO A 8 8.11 23.35 7.55
N LYS A 9 9.28 23.30 8.21
CA LYS A 9 10.40 24.20 7.96
C LYS A 9 11.04 24.03 6.57
N MET A 10 10.86 22.88 5.91
CA MET A 10 11.42 22.55 4.59
C MET A 10 10.37 22.61 3.47
N ALA A 11 9.11 22.80 3.83
CA ALA A 11 8.02 22.91 2.86
C ALA A 11 7.91 24.33 2.31
N ASP A 12 7.43 24.42 1.08
CA ASP A 12 7.09 25.71 0.48
C ASP A 12 5.95 26.39 1.27
N PRO A 13 5.94 27.71 1.40
CA PRO A 13 4.88 28.43 2.13
C PRO A 13 3.47 28.14 1.63
N LEU A 14 3.31 27.94 0.33
CA LEU A 14 2.03 27.55 -0.26
C LEU A 14 2.25 26.68 -1.50
N PHE A 15 1.56 25.54 -1.51
CA PHE A 15 1.40 24.70 -2.69
C PHE A 15 -0.08 24.38 -2.88
N VAL A 16 -0.60 24.55 -4.10
CA VAL A 16 -1.97 24.19 -4.48
C VAL A 16 -1.94 23.41 -5.77
N ASN A 17 -2.70 22.33 -5.86
CA ASN A 17 -2.91 21.56 -7.08
C ASN A 17 -4.41 21.35 -7.28
N VAL A 18 -4.89 21.62 -8.49
CA VAL A 18 -6.24 21.32 -8.93
C VAL A 18 -6.17 20.41 -10.15
N PHE A 19 -6.97 19.37 -10.14
CA PHE A 19 -6.98 18.30 -11.14
C PHE A 19 -8.41 18.00 -11.58
N ALA A 20 -8.60 17.69 -12.87
CA ALA A 20 -9.86 17.19 -13.41
C ALA A 20 -9.58 16.11 -14.47
N SER A 21 -10.47 15.12 -14.57
CA SER A 21 -10.36 14.06 -15.57
C SER A 21 -11.66 13.79 -16.33
N SER A 22 -11.52 13.12 -17.47
CA SER A 22 -12.65 12.66 -18.29
C SER A 22 -13.51 11.59 -17.63
N ALA A 23 -13.05 11.04 -16.49
CA ALA A 23 -13.82 10.12 -15.65
C ALA A 23 -14.74 10.86 -14.65
N GLY A 24 -14.85 12.20 -14.74
CA GLY A 24 -15.64 12.98 -13.80
C GLY A 24 -14.96 13.22 -12.45
N ARG A 25 -13.64 12.95 -12.35
CA ARG A 25 -12.84 13.20 -11.16
C ARG A 25 -12.43 14.66 -11.07
N TYR A 26 -12.68 15.25 -9.91
CA TYR A 26 -12.16 16.56 -9.50
C TYR A 26 -11.38 16.41 -8.21
N GLU A 27 -10.19 16.98 -8.16
CA GLU A 27 -9.33 16.90 -6.98
C GLU A 27 -8.68 18.24 -6.69
N GLY A 28 -8.64 18.59 -5.40
CA GLY A 28 -7.95 19.76 -4.88
C GLY A 28 -6.99 19.38 -3.76
N ASN A 29 -5.72 19.79 -3.88
CA ASN A 29 -4.71 19.59 -2.84
C ASN A 29 -4.14 20.95 -2.45
N ALA A 30 -4.01 21.21 -1.16
CA ALA A 30 -3.37 22.42 -0.65
C ALA A 30 -2.41 22.07 0.49
N VAL A 31 -1.24 22.68 0.46
CA VAL A 31 -0.26 22.63 1.56
C VAL A 31 0.13 24.05 1.91
N GLY A 32 -0.04 24.45 3.16
CA GLY A 32 0.42 25.71 3.71
C GLY A 32 1.42 25.47 4.82
N ALA A 33 2.64 26.05 4.74
CA ALA A 33 3.67 25.90 5.76
C ALA A 33 4.05 27.27 6.34
N PHE A 34 4.13 27.37 7.66
CA PHE A 34 4.34 28.60 8.40
C PHE A 34 5.45 28.42 9.44
N GLU A 35 6.42 29.30 9.46
CA GLU A 35 7.39 29.45 10.55
C GLU A 35 6.85 30.48 11.54
N LEU A 36 6.50 30.04 12.74
CA LEU A 36 5.97 30.93 13.79
C LEU A 36 7.12 31.64 14.52
N ASN A 37 8.25 30.97 14.65
CA ASN A 37 9.53 31.49 15.12
C ASN A 37 10.66 30.53 14.73
N ASP A 38 11.91 30.84 15.09
CA ASP A 38 13.11 30.04 14.75
C ASP A 38 13.03 28.56 15.19
N ARG A 39 12.21 28.26 16.21
CA ARG A 39 12.11 26.92 16.81
C ARG A 39 10.81 26.20 16.47
N LEU A 40 9.75 26.92 16.13
CA LEU A 40 8.41 26.36 15.95
C LEU A 40 7.87 26.64 14.56
N SER A 41 7.50 25.60 13.86
CA SER A 41 6.86 25.67 12.54
C SER A 41 5.67 24.72 12.47
N THR A 42 4.72 25.02 11.59
CA THR A 42 3.54 24.20 11.34
C THR A 42 3.25 24.09 9.86
N ALA A 43 2.60 22.99 9.46
CA ALA A 43 2.07 22.83 8.10
C ALA A 43 0.68 22.24 8.15
N LEU A 44 -0.19 22.78 7.30
CA LEU A 44 -1.54 22.27 7.05
C LEU A 44 -1.56 21.62 5.66
N PHE A 45 -2.05 20.39 5.61
CA PHE A 45 -2.28 19.64 4.39
C PHE A 45 -3.78 19.41 4.26
N VAL A 46 -4.34 19.70 3.09
CA VAL A 46 -5.76 19.48 2.80
C VAL A 46 -5.87 18.80 1.45
N ASN A 47 -6.69 17.77 1.38
CA ASN A 47 -7.05 17.10 0.12
C ASN A 47 -8.56 16.94 0.07
N TYR A 48 -9.12 17.22 -1.09
CA TYR A 48 -10.50 16.89 -1.44
C TYR A 48 -10.52 16.19 -2.79
N TYR A 49 -11.30 15.14 -2.89
CA TYR A 49 -11.46 14.29 -4.06
C TYR A 49 -12.93 13.99 -4.25
N ASN A 50 -13.40 14.11 -5.48
CA ASN A 50 -14.76 13.77 -5.87
C ASN A 50 -14.74 13.10 -7.26
N GLU A 51 -15.44 11.98 -7.42
CA GLU A 51 -15.65 11.23 -8.66
C GLU A 51 -17.01 10.53 -8.56
N GLU A 52 -18.07 11.26 -8.93
CA GLU A 52 -19.46 10.79 -8.82
C GLU A 52 -20.12 10.54 -10.19
N GLN A 53 -19.34 10.48 -11.26
CA GLN A 53 -19.87 10.18 -12.58
C GLN A 53 -19.94 8.66 -12.78
N ALA A 54 -21.16 8.16 -12.97
CA ALA A 54 -21.39 6.76 -13.29
C ALA A 54 -20.85 6.41 -14.69
N HIS A 55 -20.04 5.37 -14.76
CA HIS A 55 -19.50 4.82 -15.99
C HIS A 55 -19.79 3.32 -16.06
N ASP A 56 -20.41 2.90 -17.15
CA ASP A 56 -20.62 1.51 -17.55
C ASP A 56 -20.32 1.41 -19.06
N LYS A 57 -19.02 1.28 -19.38
CA LYS A 57 -18.54 1.27 -20.77
C LYS A 57 -18.50 -0.13 -21.39
N ASN A 58 -18.62 -1.17 -20.58
CA ASN A 58 -18.68 -2.55 -21.02
C ASN A 58 -20.12 -3.05 -21.16
N GLY A 59 -21.13 -2.31 -20.64
CA GLY A 59 -22.55 -2.60 -20.75
C GLY A 59 -23.02 -3.77 -19.87
N ASP A 60 -22.29 -4.06 -18.80
CA ASP A 60 -22.64 -5.14 -17.85
C ASP A 60 -23.58 -4.69 -16.74
N THR A 61 -24.01 -3.44 -16.78
CA THR A 61 -24.89 -2.80 -15.79
C THR A 61 -24.24 -2.41 -14.48
N PHE A 62 -22.97 -2.73 -14.29
CA PHE A 62 -22.19 -2.34 -13.11
C PHE A 62 -21.31 -1.13 -13.39
N LEU A 63 -21.01 -0.38 -12.34
CA LEU A 63 -20.06 0.74 -12.44
C LEU A 63 -18.67 0.20 -12.75
N ASP A 64 -18.04 0.69 -13.83
CA ASP A 64 -16.64 0.41 -14.16
C ASP A 64 -15.67 0.85 -13.04
N MET A 65 -16.02 1.94 -12.35
CA MET A 65 -15.31 2.49 -11.20
C MET A 65 -16.31 2.93 -10.13
N PRO A 66 -15.99 2.78 -8.85
CA PRO A 66 -16.84 3.28 -7.77
C PRO A 66 -16.96 4.82 -7.85
N GLU A 67 -18.14 5.33 -7.55
CA GLU A 67 -18.32 6.73 -7.18
C GLU A 67 -17.61 6.98 -5.85
N MET A 68 -16.85 8.08 -5.75
CA MET A 68 -16.00 8.35 -4.61
C MET A 68 -16.04 9.80 -4.19
N GLN A 69 -16.14 10.04 -2.88
CA GLN A 69 -15.93 11.35 -2.28
C GLN A 69 -15.01 11.19 -1.08
N SER A 70 -13.94 11.97 -1.03
CA SER A 70 -12.98 11.89 0.06
C SER A 70 -12.50 13.27 0.47
N PHE A 71 -12.42 13.48 1.76
CA PHE A 71 -11.80 14.66 2.36
C PHE A 71 -10.77 14.22 3.39
N SER A 72 -9.57 14.79 3.33
CA SER A 72 -8.59 14.62 4.39
C SER A 72 -7.88 15.92 4.72
N ALA A 73 -7.60 16.10 6.00
CA ALA A 73 -6.80 17.23 6.47
C ALA A 73 -5.82 16.74 7.54
N MET A 74 -4.60 17.30 7.52
CA MET A 74 -3.59 17.04 8.54
C MET A 74 -2.93 18.36 8.92
N ASN A 75 -2.87 18.64 10.21
CA ASN A 75 -2.03 19.70 10.75
C ASN A 75 -0.83 19.07 11.45
N ARG A 76 0.37 19.53 11.11
CA ARG A 76 1.63 19.00 11.62
C ARG A 76 2.46 20.12 12.21
N TRP A 77 3.01 19.90 13.39
CA TRP A 77 3.87 20.80 14.14
C TRP A 77 5.27 20.25 14.23
N HIS A 78 6.24 21.13 14.17
CA HIS A 78 7.65 20.80 14.36
C HIS A 78 8.28 21.85 15.27
N TYR A 79 8.80 21.39 16.42
CA TYR A 79 9.55 22.20 17.37
C TYR A 79 10.97 21.64 17.48
N GLN A 80 11.98 22.53 17.39
CA GLN A 80 13.38 22.13 17.42
C GLN A 80 14.22 23.11 18.21
N THR A 81 15.02 22.55 19.13
CA THR A 81 16.13 23.22 19.84
C THR A 81 17.41 22.40 19.62
N PRO A 82 18.59 22.88 20.08
CA PRO A 82 19.83 22.10 19.95
C PRO A 82 19.80 20.72 20.60
N ARG A 83 18.97 20.50 21.64
CA ARG A 83 18.90 19.23 22.36
C ARG A 83 17.53 18.53 22.28
N PHE A 84 16.49 19.20 21.80
CA PHE A 84 15.15 18.61 21.80
C PHE A 84 14.47 18.86 20.46
N VAL A 85 13.91 17.77 19.89
CA VAL A 85 13.12 17.81 18.66
C VAL A 85 11.77 17.17 18.95
N SER A 86 10.69 17.88 18.59
CA SER A 86 9.33 17.34 18.68
C SER A 86 8.62 17.48 17.34
N GLN A 87 7.93 16.43 16.96
CA GLN A 87 7.03 16.39 15.79
C GLN A 87 5.70 15.84 16.25
N SER A 88 4.64 16.60 16.11
CA SER A 88 3.29 16.17 16.43
C SER A 88 2.33 16.52 15.31
N GLY A 89 1.22 15.83 15.26
CA GLY A 89 0.20 16.10 14.25
C GLY A 89 -1.12 15.41 14.54
N VAL A 90 -2.16 15.96 13.93
CA VAL A 90 -3.51 15.39 13.91
C VAL A 90 -3.95 15.31 12.46
N LYS A 91 -4.55 14.18 12.09
CA LYS A 91 -5.10 13.92 10.76
C LYS A 91 -6.53 13.45 10.89
N ILE A 92 -7.38 13.92 10.00
CA ILE A 92 -8.75 13.46 9.83
C ILE A 92 -8.94 12.98 8.39
N LEU A 93 -9.80 12.00 8.22
CA LEU A 93 -10.23 11.45 6.94
C LEU A 93 -11.72 11.14 7.00
N ALA A 94 -12.45 11.54 5.96
CA ALA A 94 -13.78 11.08 5.64
C ALA A 94 -13.78 10.59 4.19
N ASP A 95 -14.18 9.34 3.96
CA ASP A 95 -14.16 8.67 2.66
C ASP A 95 -15.49 7.95 2.45
N ARG A 96 -16.14 8.23 1.34
CA ARG A 96 -17.38 7.57 0.92
C ARG A 96 -17.17 6.97 -0.46
N ARG A 97 -17.59 5.71 -0.62
CA ARG A 97 -17.53 4.99 -1.88
C ARG A 97 -18.82 4.25 -2.14
N THR A 98 -19.30 4.33 -3.37
CA THR A 98 -20.48 3.59 -3.82
C THR A 98 -20.17 2.91 -5.14
N SER A 99 -20.49 1.64 -5.26
CA SER A 99 -20.37 0.84 -6.48
C SER A 99 -21.55 -0.12 -6.61
N GLY A 100 -21.54 -0.97 -7.62
CA GLY A 100 -22.62 -1.89 -7.92
C GLY A 100 -23.35 -1.52 -9.21
N GLN A 101 -24.63 -1.87 -9.30
CA GLN A 101 -25.43 -1.63 -10.51
C GLN A 101 -25.75 -0.15 -10.71
N THR A 102 -25.71 0.30 -11.96
CA THR A 102 -26.14 1.64 -12.36
C THR A 102 -27.65 1.77 -12.27
N ALA A 103 -28.16 2.92 -11.85
CA ALA A 103 -29.60 3.19 -11.71
C ALA A 103 -30.40 3.10 -13.02
N HIS A 104 -29.71 3.16 -14.17
CA HIS A 104 -30.34 3.15 -15.51
C HIS A 104 -30.81 1.78 -15.99
N THR A 105 -30.49 0.70 -15.29
CA THR A 105 -30.78 -0.68 -15.71
C THR A 105 -32.18 -1.17 -15.35
N LEU A 106 -32.94 -0.38 -14.61
CA LEU A 106 -34.28 -0.75 -14.16
C LEU A 106 -35.34 -0.50 -15.24
N HIS A 107 -35.28 -1.24 -16.35
CA HIS A 107 -36.35 -1.31 -17.33
C HIS A 107 -37.25 -2.50 -17.03
N GLY A 108 -38.26 -2.28 -16.18
CA GLY A 108 -39.31 -3.29 -15.88
C GLY A 108 -40.14 -2.88 -14.67
N ASN A 109 -41.43 -3.14 -14.74
CA ASN A 109 -42.45 -2.81 -13.71
C ASN A 109 -42.30 -3.62 -12.39
N GLU A 110 -41.16 -4.20 -12.09
CA GLU A 110 -40.92 -4.91 -10.83
C GLU A 110 -40.02 -4.04 -9.92
N SER A 111 -40.39 -3.92 -8.66
CA SER A 111 -39.61 -3.25 -7.63
C SER A 111 -38.38 -4.08 -7.25
N PHE A 112 -37.41 -4.12 -8.16
CA PHE A 112 -36.12 -4.78 -7.94
C PHE A 112 -35.15 -3.78 -7.29
N SER A 113 -34.58 -4.17 -6.15
CA SER A 113 -33.54 -3.37 -5.51
C SER A 113 -32.20 -3.60 -6.23
N PRO A 114 -31.53 -2.55 -6.75
CA PRO A 114 -30.24 -2.72 -7.42
C PRO A 114 -29.20 -3.25 -6.45
N TYR A 115 -28.30 -4.10 -6.92
CA TYR A 115 -27.15 -4.55 -6.16
C TYR A 115 -26.19 -3.40 -5.94
N THR A 116 -26.11 -2.88 -4.73
CA THR A 116 -25.30 -1.71 -4.38
C THR A 116 -24.27 -2.10 -3.32
N ILE A 117 -23.05 -1.61 -3.49
CA ILE A 117 -21.98 -1.69 -2.49
C ILE A 117 -21.70 -0.27 -2.01
N SER A 118 -21.81 -0.02 -0.72
CA SER A 118 -21.42 1.26 -0.10
C SER A 118 -20.40 1.03 1.00
N ASN A 119 -19.45 1.97 1.10
CA ASN A 119 -18.42 1.97 2.13
C ASN A 119 -18.20 3.43 2.59
N ASP A 120 -18.60 3.74 3.82
CA ASP A 120 -18.40 5.01 4.47
C ASP A 120 -17.36 4.84 5.58
N ALA A 121 -16.24 5.54 5.50
CA ALA A 121 -15.15 5.44 6.45
C ALA A 121 -14.75 6.80 7.00
N ASN A 122 -14.66 6.90 8.32
CA ASN A 122 -14.16 8.06 9.04
C ASN A 122 -12.96 7.65 9.89
N ARG A 123 -11.89 8.46 9.88
CA ARG A 123 -10.69 8.20 10.68
C ARG A 123 -10.12 9.47 11.27
N ILE A 124 -9.74 9.40 12.53
CA ILE A 124 -8.92 10.41 13.20
C ILE A 124 -7.65 9.77 13.70
N GLU A 125 -6.53 10.45 13.50
CA GLU A 125 -5.21 10.01 13.96
C GLU A 125 -4.50 11.17 14.65
N ALA A 126 -3.78 10.88 15.73
CA ALA A 126 -2.88 11.82 16.38
C ALA A 126 -1.55 11.14 16.70
N PHE A 127 -0.45 11.89 16.60
CA PHE A 127 0.87 11.38 16.95
C PHE A 127 1.74 12.46 17.56
N SER A 128 2.71 12.02 18.37
CA SER A 128 3.80 12.84 18.87
C SER A 128 5.09 12.02 18.90
N LYS A 129 6.15 12.56 18.30
CA LYS A 129 7.51 11.99 18.28
C LYS A 129 8.45 13.00 18.92
N ASN A 130 9.06 12.65 20.02
CA ASN A 130 9.89 13.53 20.82
C ASN A 130 11.28 12.91 20.99
N GLY A 131 12.32 13.61 20.63
CA GLY A 131 13.71 13.19 20.76
C GLY A 131 14.50 14.16 21.63
N LEU A 132 15.24 13.63 22.61
CA LEU A 132 16.15 14.35 23.47
C LEU A 132 17.58 13.88 23.20
N ILE A 133 18.46 14.78 22.80
CA ILE A 133 19.89 14.52 22.64
C ILE A 133 20.55 14.65 24.01
N LEU A 134 21.10 13.55 24.50
CA LEU A 134 21.79 13.46 25.81
C LEU A 134 23.24 13.90 25.67
N ASP A 135 23.97 13.28 24.74
CA ASP A 135 25.35 13.62 24.40
C ASP A 135 25.54 13.70 22.88
N PRO A 136 25.76 14.91 22.32
CA PRO A 136 26.02 15.09 20.90
C PRO A 136 27.29 14.38 20.39
N ASN A 137 28.30 14.20 21.24
CA ASN A 137 29.57 13.60 20.83
C ASN A 137 29.47 12.09 20.62
N ARG A 138 28.49 11.45 21.26
CA ARG A 138 28.19 10.01 21.13
C ARG A 138 26.93 9.74 20.32
N ASN A 139 26.35 10.76 19.68
CA ASN A 139 25.02 10.68 19.10
C ASN A 139 24.01 9.99 20.05
N GLU A 140 24.21 10.24 21.37
CA GLU A 140 23.39 9.61 22.40
C GLU A 140 22.05 10.33 22.51
N SER A 141 20.98 9.59 22.39
CA SER A 141 19.63 10.15 22.38
C SER A 141 18.58 9.19 22.94
N VAL A 142 17.52 9.78 23.45
CA VAL A 142 16.29 9.07 23.82
C VAL A 142 15.15 9.64 23.00
N ALA A 143 14.32 8.78 22.43
CA ALA A 143 13.11 9.18 21.74
C ALA A 143 11.88 8.53 22.35
N PHE A 144 10.82 9.30 22.52
CA PHE A 144 9.50 8.83 22.91
C PHE A 144 8.51 9.11 21.78
N ILE A 145 7.83 8.06 21.32
CA ILE A 145 6.85 8.10 20.26
C ILE A 145 5.52 7.62 20.83
N VAL A 146 4.47 8.37 20.57
CA VAL A 146 3.10 7.95 20.87
C VAL A 146 2.21 8.30 19.68
N SER A 147 1.32 7.38 19.33
CA SER A 147 0.27 7.63 18.35
C SER A 147 -1.01 6.91 18.74
N GLY A 148 -2.13 7.46 18.30
CA GLY A 148 -3.42 6.83 18.45
C GLY A 148 -4.29 7.10 17.24
N SER A 149 -5.19 6.18 16.93
CA SER A 149 -6.18 6.33 15.87
C SER A 149 -7.51 5.72 16.26
N TYR A 150 -8.56 6.29 15.72
CA TYR A 150 -9.91 5.74 15.73
C TYR A 150 -10.43 5.71 14.29
N HIS A 151 -10.94 4.56 13.87
CA HIS A 151 -11.50 4.32 12.55
C HIS A 151 -12.89 3.74 12.69
N ASP A 152 -13.85 4.33 12.00
CA ASP A 152 -15.23 3.89 11.88
C ASP A 152 -15.50 3.63 10.41
N GLN A 153 -15.82 2.37 10.06
CA GLN A 153 -16.18 1.98 8.71
C GLN A 153 -17.52 1.24 8.72
N GLN A 154 -18.44 1.73 7.91
CA GLN A 154 -19.75 1.14 7.68
C GLN A 154 -19.83 0.67 6.23
N SER A 155 -20.04 -0.64 6.03
CA SER A 155 -20.01 -1.26 4.71
C SER A 155 -21.26 -2.10 4.49
N ASN A 156 -21.89 -1.89 3.34
CA ASN A 156 -23.00 -2.68 2.86
C ASN A 156 -22.63 -3.29 1.50
N TYR A 157 -22.83 -4.56 1.34
CA TYR A 157 -22.66 -5.33 0.11
C TYR A 157 -24.01 -5.94 -0.23
N ALA A 158 -24.91 -5.14 -0.82
CA ALA A 158 -26.34 -5.43 -0.96
C ALA A 158 -26.97 -5.78 0.42
N GLU A 159 -27.34 -7.03 0.66
CA GLU A 159 -27.94 -7.48 1.92
C GLU A 159 -26.91 -7.82 3.03
N LYS A 160 -25.62 -7.88 2.69
CA LYS A 160 -24.54 -8.17 3.64
C LYS A 160 -24.06 -6.89 4.30
N ILE A 161 -24.24 -6.80 5.61
CA ILE A 161 -23.81 -5.64 6.42
C ILE A 161 -22.57 -6.04 7.20
N TYR A 162 -21.50 -5.24 7.04
CA TYR A 162 -20.26 -5.39 7.77
C TYR A 162 -19.73 -4.04 8.22
N ASN A 163 -19.79 -3.75 9.50
CA ASN A 163 -19.29 -2.53 10.11
C ASN A 163 -18.13 -2.85 11.03
N VAL A 164 -17.10 -2.03 11.02
CA VAL A 164 -15.93 -2.21 11.88
C VAL A 164 -15.49 -0.88 12.51
N TYR A 165 -15.24 -0.93 13.82
CA TYR A 165 -14.69 0.15 14.62
C TYR A 165 -13.34 -0.31 15.14
N GLU A 166 -12.28 0.39 14.76
CA GLU A 166 -10.91 0.11 15.19
C GLU A 166 -10.40 1.25 16.06
N SER A 167 -9.83 0.91 17.19
CA SER A 167 -9.05 1.82 18.04
C SER A 167 -7.64 1.27 18.18
N ASN A 168 -6.64 2.10 17.92
CA ASN A 168 -5.24 1.74 18.10
C ASN A 168 -4.52 2.76 18.97
N VAL A 169 -3.66 2.28 19.85
CA VAL A 169 -2.67 3.09 20.59
C VAL A 169 -1.31 2.42 20.50
N TYR A 170 -0.33 3.17 20.04
CA TYR A 170 1.07 2.75 20.00
C TYR A 170 1.94 3.69 20.82
N ALA A 171 2.82 3.14 21.65
CA ALA A 171 3.85 3.86 22.39
C ALA A 171 5.21 3.18 22.22
N SER A 172 6.29 3.95 22.12
CA SER A 172 7.64 3.43 22.02
C SER A 172 8.64 4.36 22.71
N LEU A 173 9.54 3.76 23.48
CA LEU A 173 10.72 4.41 24.05
C LEU A 173 11.94 3.81 23.38
N LEU A 174 12.78 4.64 22.78
CA LEU A 174 13.98 4.25 22.07
C LEU A 174 15.18 4.97 22.68
N TYR A 175 16.23 4.22 22.96
CA TYR A 175 17.57 4.72 23.28
C TYR A 175 18.53 4.38 22.16
N GLU A 176 19.38 5.32 21.79
CA GLU A 176 20.40 5.14 20.78
C GLU A 176 21.73 5.77 21.26
N SER A 177 22.85 5.08 21.02
CA SER A 177 24.18 5.59 21.35
C SER A 177 25.25 5.00 20.43
N GLU A 178 26.28 5.77 20.12
CA GLU A 178 27.48 5.36 19.40
C GLU A 178 28.65 5.21 20.36
N PHE A 179 29.37 4.09 20.24
CA PHE A 179 30.55 3.76 21.05
C PHE A 179 31.79 3.76 20.14
N GLY A 180 32.50 4.90 20.10
CA GLY A 180 33.53 5.14 19.10
C GLY A 180 32.91 5.29 17.69
N GLU A 181 33.74 5.16 16.66
CA GLU A 181 33.33 5.38 15.25
C GLU A 181 32.70 4.13 14.61
N GLN A 182 32.80 2.97 15.25
CA GLN A 182 32.49 1.68 14.63
C GLN A 182 31.26 0.98 15.20
N HIS A 183 30.77 1.40 16.35
CA HIS A 183 29.77 0.67 17.11
C HIS A 183 28.57 1.56 17.43
N LYS A 184 27.38 1.11 17.06
CA LYS A 184 26.12 1.77 17.39
C LYS A 184 25.16 0.77 18.02
N LEU A 185 24.52 1.15 19.12
CA LEU A 185 23.48 0.40 19.80
C LEU A 185 22.17 1.19 19.75
N ALA A 186 21.11 0.54 19.35
CA ALA A 186 19.74 1.02 19.54
C ALA A 186 18.98 -0.02 20.36
N ALA A 187 18.29 0.40 21.40
CA ALA A 187 17.46 -0.48 22.23
C ALA A 187 16.16 0.22 22.61
N GLY A 188 15.11 -0.53 22.83
CA GLY A 188 13.84 0.11 23.14
C GLY A 188 12.77 -0.83 23.66
N LEU A 189 11.71 -0.18 24.13
CA LEU A 189 10.47 -0.80 24.58
C LEU A 189 9.34 -0.27 23.71
N ASN A 190 8.35 -1.10 23.41
CA ASN A 190 7.15 -0.65 22.76
C ASN A 190 5.92 -1.34 23.30
N TYR A 191 4.80 -0.68 23.14
CA TYR A 191 3.47 -1.17 23.45
C TYR A 191 2.55 -0.84 22.29
N ASN A 192 1.75 -1.81 21.87
CA ASN A 192 0.68 -1.63 20.89
C ASN A 192 -0.59 -2.24 21.45
N TRP A 193 -1.67 -1.49 21.38
CA TRP A 193 -3.03 -1.93 21.68
C TRP A 193 -3.89 -1.71 20.46
N ASP A 194 -4.50 -2.79 19.99
CA ASP A 194 -5.49 -2.80 18.92
C ASP A 194 -6.81 -3.36 19.42
N ASN A 195 -7.89 -2.67 19.12
CA ASN A 195 -9.23 -3.11 19.45
C ASN A 195 -10.14 -2.99 18.23
N TYR A 196 -10.71 -4.11 17.83
CA TYR A 196 -11.68 -4.22 16.75
C TYR A 196 -13.04 -4.58 17.33
N SER A 197 -14.06 -3.78 17.00
CA SER A 197 -15.45 -4.06 17.28
C SER A 197 -16.20 -4.20 15.96
N GLN A 198 -16.67 -5.41 15.67
CA GLN A 198 -17.26 -5.77 14.38
C GLN A 198 -18.75 -6.03 14.57
N ARG A 199 -19.57 -5.52 13.66
CA ARG A 199 -21.04 -5.57 13.72
C ARG A 199 -21.64 -5.91 12.36
N GLY A 200 -22.89 -6.36 12.36
CA GLY A 200 -23.66 -6.67 11.16
C GLY A 200 -23.89 -8.15 10.95
N ASN A 201 -24.78 -8.47 10.02
CA ASN A 201 -25.23 -9.83 9.76
C ASN A 201 -24.12 -10.78 9.26
N VAL A 202 -23.04 -10.23 8.66
CA VAL A 202 -21.85 -10.99 8.25
C VAL A 202 -21.17 -11.62 9.47
N ILE A 203 -20.94 -10.83 10.52
CA ILE A 203 -20.28 -11.32 11.74
C ILE A 203 -21.19 -12.29 12.49
N GLU A 204 -22.48 -11.97 12.61
CA GLU A 204 -23.45 -12.84 13.28
C GLU A 204 -23.58 -14.20 12.60
N ARG A 205 -23.51 -14.23 11.25
CA ARG A 205 -23.64 -15.48 10.47
C ARG A 205 -22.37 -16.32 10.48
N TYR A 206 -21.21 -15.70 10.23
CA TYR A 206 -19.98 -16.45 9.94
C TYR A 206 -19.03 -16.57 11.12
N SER A 207 -19.06 -15.61 12.07
CA SER A 207 -18.05 -15.58 13.11
C SER A 207 -18.43 -14.73 14.33
N PRO A 208 -19.51 -15.06 15.06
CA PRO A 208 -19.97 -14.25 16.20
C PRO A 208 -18.94 -14.18 17.33
N GLN A 209 -18.04 -15.17 17.45
CA GLN A 209 -16.94 -15.17 18.42
C GLN A 209 -15.86 -14.12 18.12
N TRP A 210 -15.78 -13.59 16.89
CA TRP A 210 -14.81 -12.58 16.46
C TRP A 210 -15.40 -11.17 16.45
N ARG A 211 -16.53 -10.99 17.09
CA ARG A 211 -17.24 -9.73 17.16
C ARG A 211 -16.41 -8.61 17.79
N ASP A 212 -15.76 -8.90 18.90
CA ASP A 212 -14.91 -7.97 19.63
C ASP A 212 -13.55 -8.63 19.87
N ILE A 213 -12.49 -8.05 19.29
CA ILE A 213 -11.12 -8.56 19.39
C ILE A 213 -10.26 -7.44 19.95
N SER A 214 -9.53 -7.74 21.03
CA SER A 214 -8.56 -6.81 21.59
C SER A 214 -7.22 -7.49 21.75
N GLU A 215 -6.17 -6.89 21.19
CA GLU A 215 -4.80 -7.37 21.31
C GLU A 215 -3.92 -6.33 21.97
N ASN A 216 -3.12 -6.77 22.94
CA ASN A 216 -2.05 -6.00 23.55
C ASN A 216 -0.73 -6.66 23.22
N VAL A 217 0.20 -5.93 22.63
CA VAL A 217 1.55 -6.42 22.34
C VAL A 217 2.56 -5.52 23.05
N THR A 218 3.33 -6.12 23.97
CA THR A 218 4.46 -5.44 24.63
C THR A 218 5.74 -6.07 24.14
N GLY A 219 6.69 -5.25 23.69
CA GLY A 219 7.94 -5.72 23.10
C GLY A 219 9.16 -5.02 23.65
N VAL A 220 10.28 -5.75 23.68
CA VAL A 220 11.61 -5.25 23.94
C VAL A 220 12.52 -5.63 22.79
N TYR A 221 13.38 -4.70 22.36
CA TYR A 221 14.30 -4.96 21.27
C TYR A 221 15.66 -4.31 21.51
N ALA A 222 16.67 -4.92 20.90
CA ALA A 222 17.99 -4.35 20.77
C ALA A 222 18.54 -4.61 19.38
N GLU A 223 19.25 -3.65 18.84
CA GLU A 223 19.90 -3.70 17.55
C GLU A 223 21.32 -3.14 17.68
N TYR A 224 22.27 -3.90 17.19
CA TYR A 224 23.67 -3.53 17.21
C TYR A 224 24.18 -3.40 15.77
N THR A 225 24.81 -2.27 15.47
CA THR A 225 25.46 -1.99 14.19
C THR A 225 26.96 -1.91 14.37
N TRP A 226 27.70 -2.66 13.57
CA TRP A 226 29.14 -2.69 13.50
C TRP A 226 29.65 -2.26 12.13
N THR A 227 30.45 -1.21 12.10
CA THR A 227 31.02 -0.61 10.89
C THR A 227 32.55 -0.54 11.05
N PRO A 228 33.28 -1.70 10.88
CA PRO A 228 34.71 -1.76 11.13
C PRO A 228 35.55 -0.91 10.16
N ASN A 229 34.99 -0.59 9.01
CA ASN A 229 35.59 0.29 8.00
C ASN A 229 34.49 0.87 7.10
N GLU A 230 34.84 1.78 6.21
CA GLU A 230 33.92 2.49 5.31
C GLU A 230 33.18 1.56 4.34
N LYS A 231 33.67 0.33 4.10
CA LYS A 231 33.12 -0.60 3.12
C LYS A 231 32.14 -1.60 3.71
N PHE A 232 32.22 -1.90 4.99
CA PHE A 232 31.45 -2.99 5.58
C PHE A 232 30.59 -2.52 6.74
N THR A 233 29.33 -2.90 6.72
CA THR A 233 28.39 -2.68 7.83
C THR A 233 27.64 -3.97 8.13
N LEU A 234 27.63 -4.40 9.37
CA LEU A 234 26.81 -5.49 9.90
C LEU A 234 25.83 -4.91 10.92
N MET A 235 24.56 -5.17 10.73
CA MET A 235 23.51 -4.89 11.72
C MET A 235 22.86 -6.19 12.15
N ALA A 236 22.80 -6.44 13.45
CA ALA A 236 22.12 -7.59 14.04
C ALA A 236 21.12 -7.10 15.09
N GLY A 237 19.90 -7.58 15.01
CA GLY A 237 18.83 -7.19 15.92
C GLY A 237 18.04 -8.40 16.44
N MET A 238 17.56 -8.27 17.66
CA MET A 238 16.67 -9.21 18.31
C MET A 238 15.53 -8.46 18.96
N ARG A 239 14.31 -8.96 18.77
CA ARG A 239 13.12 -8.45 19.39
C ARG A 239 12.34 -9.60 20.02
N GLY A 240 11.89 -9.42 21.26
CA GLY A 240 10.97 -10.31 21.94
C GLY A 240 9.66 -9.57 22.24
N ASP A 241 8.54 -10.19 21.94
CA ASP A 241 7.21 -9.63 22.13
C ASP A 241 6.32 -10.61 22.91
N TYR A 242 5.42 -10.04 23.69
CA TYR A 242 4.33 -10.75 24.33
C TYR A 242 3.00 -10.19 23.81
N SER A 243 2.24 -11.03 23.13
CA SER A 243 0.86 -10.75 22.71
C SER A 243 -0.14 -11.37 23.69
N SER A 244 -1.20 -10.63 24.01
CA SER A 244 -2.33 -11.16 24.81
C SER A 244 -3.05 -12.32 24.11
N LEU A 245 -3.01 -12.39 22.76
CA LEU A 245 -3.63 -13.44 21.97
C LEU A 245 -2.68 -14.61 21.69
N HIS A 246 -1.42 -14.31 21.33
CA HIS A 246 -0.50 -15.31 20.78
C HIS A 246 0.67 -15.66 21.70
N ARG A 247 0.75 -15.06 22.90
CA ARG A 247 1.80 -15.29 23.89
C ARG A 247 3.18 -14.75 23.44
N TRP A 248 4.27 -15.48 23.73
CA TRP A 248 5.65 -15.07 23.46
C TRP A 248 6.10 -15.45 22.06
N PHE A 249 6.78 -14.53 21.39
CA PHE A 249 7.49 -14.78 20.14
C PHE A 249 8.72 -13.89 20.00
N ALA A 250 9.64 -14.27 19.11
CA ALA A 250 10.89 -13.57 18.89
C ALA A 250 11.15 -13.37 17.39
N THR A 251 11.67 -12.20 17.04
CA THR A 251 11.99 -11.81 15.66
C THR A 251 13.45 -11.39 15.53
N PRO A 252 14.37 -12.34 15.28
CA PRO A 252 15.75 -12.04 14.94
C PRO A 252 15.83 -11.45 13.52
N ARG A 253 16.82 -10.54 13.31
CA ARG A 253 17.15 -10.01 12.00
C ARG A 253 18.64 -9.70 11.87
N VAL A 254 19.15 -9.83 10.65
CA VAL A 254 20.52 -9.48 10.29
C VAL A 254 20.50 -8.76 8.95
N HIS A 255 21.30 -7.71 8.82
CA HIS A 255 21.55 -7.00 7.59
C HIS A 255 23.07 -6.82 7.42
N ILE A 256 23.54 -7.06 6.20
CA ILE A 256 24.93 -6.86 5.80
C ILE A 256 24.93 -5.90 4.61
N LYS A 257 25.82 -4.92 4.66
CA LYS A 257 26.14 -4.02 3.55
C LYS A 257 27.63 -4.11 3.26
N TYR A 258 27.98 -4.24 1.99
CA TYR A 258 29.37 -4.27 1.53
C TYR A 258 29.54 -3.42 0.27
N ASP A 259 30.30 -2.34 0.41
CA ASP A 259 30.71 -1.48 -0.71
C ASP A 259 31.97 -2.11 -1.35
N ALA A 260 31.77 -3.05 -2.27
CA ALA A 260 32.84 -3.84 -2.89
C ALA A 260 33.78 -2.94 -3.69
N THR A 261 33.22 -1.96 -4.40
CA THR A 261 33.92 -0.92 -5.12
C THR A 261 33.16 0.41 -5.02
N SER A 262 33.70 1.50 -5.55
CA SER A 262 33.00 2.78 -5.63
C SER A 262 31.72 2.74 -6.50
N TRP A 263 31.58 1.75 -7.34
CA TRP A 263 30.44 1.58 -8.26
C TRP A 263 29.58 0.35 -7.94
N LEU A 264 29.93 -0.47 -6.95
CA LEU A 264 29.19 -1.68 -6.57
C LEU A 264 28.93 -1.75 -5.08
N ASN A 265 27.65 -1.68 -4.69
CA ASN A 265 27.14 -1.90 -3.36
C ASN A 265 26.35 -3.21 -3.30
N LEU A 266 26.71 -4.09 -2.37
CA LEU A 266 26.04 -5.37 -2.12
C LEU A 266 25.33 -5.33 -0.77
N ARG A 267 24.15 -5.90 -0.68
CA ARG A 267 23.41 -6.06 0.58
C ARG A 267 22.83 -7.46 0.69
N ALA A 268 22.80 -7.96 1.91
CA ALA A 268 22.10 -9.19 2.26
C ALA A 268 21.30 -8.99 3.55
N SER A 269 20.17 -9.64 3.65
CA SER A 269 19.31 -9.59 4.83
C SER A 269 18.66 -10.93 5.12
N ALA A 270 18.45 -11.21 6.38
CA ALA A 270 17.63 -12.32 6.85
C ALA A 270 16.87 -11.88 8.10
N GLY A 271 15.59 -12.22 8.22
CA GLY A 271 14.82 -11.88 9.40
C GLY A 271 13.52 -12.67 9.49
N LYS A 272 13.05 -12.83 10.72
CA LYS A 272 11.74 -13.41 11.03
C LYS A 272 10.74 -12.29 11.25
N GLY A 273 9.53 -12.47 10.73
CA GLY A 273 8.39 -11.58 10.96
C GLY A 273 7.17 -12.37 11.41
N TYR A 274 6.24 -11.67 12.04
CA TYR A 274 4.96 -12.21 12.44
C TYR A 274 3.83 -11.20 12.16
N ARG A 275 2.60 -11.71 12.14
CA ARG A 275 1.40 -10.87 12.00
C ARG A 275 0.17 -11.58 12.58
N THR A 276 -0.64 -10.86 13.34
CA THR A 276 -2.00 -11.28 13.67
C THR A 276 -2.91 -11.03 12.46
N THR A 277 -3.72 -12.02 12.07
CA THR A 277 -4.63 -11.93 10.94
C THR A 277 -6.04 -11.58 11.42
N PHE A 278 -6.62 -10.54 10.83
CA PHE A 278 -8.02 -10.16 11.02
C PHE A 278 -8.80 -10.49 9.75
N VAL A 279 -9.50 -11.63 9.75
CA VAL A 279 -10.10 -12.26 8.55
C VAL A 279 -10.98 -11.27 7.78
N PHE A 280 -11.97 -10.67 8.42
CA PHE A 280 -12.93 -9.79 7.73
C PHE A 280 -12.37 -8.42 7.34
N PRO A 281 -11.64 -7.68 8.21
CA PRO A 281 -11.03 -6.42 7.79
C PRO A 281 -10.09 -6.57 6.60
N GLU A 282 -9.32 -7.68 6.55
CA GLU A 282 -8.35 -7.92 5.48
C GLU A 282 -8.98 -8.49 4.20
N ASN A 283 -10.16 -9.10 4.29
CA ASN A 283 -10.80 -9.81 3.20
C ASN A 283 -12.24 -9.35 2.93
N SER A 284 -12.61 -8.14 3.33
CA SER A 284 -13.97 -7.61 3.14
C SER A 284 -14.40 -7.56 1.67
N TYR A 285 -13.46 -7.46 0.73
CA TYR A 285 -13.74 -7.52 -0.71
C TYR A 285 -14.45 -8.82 -1.14
N LEU A 286 -14.25 -9.94 -0.40
CA LEU A 286 -14.92 -11.20 -0.67
C LEU A 286 -16.45 -11.11 -0.49
N LEU A 287 -16.93 -10.12 0.26
CA LEU A 287 -18.35 -9.88 0.47
C LEU A 287 -19.06 -9.40 -0.81
N ALA A 288 -18.30 -8.87 -1.80
CA ALA A 288 -18.80 -8.52 -3.12
C ALA A 288 -19.03 -9.73 -4.04
N SER A 289 -19.33 -10.88 -3.49
CA SER A 289 -19.65 -12.11 -4.20
C SER A 289 -20.73 -12.89 -3.46
N SER A 290 -21.34 -13.88 -4.12
CA SER A 290 -22.29 -14.81 -3.47
C SER A 290 -21.62 -15.95 -2.71
N ARG A 291 -20.29 -15.93 -2.56
CA ARG A 291 -19.53 -16.96 -1.84
C ARG A 291 -19.88 -16.98 -0.36
N GLU A 292 -20.04 -18.19 0.18
CA GLU A 292 -20.13 -18.44 1.61
C GLU A 292 -18.72 -18.40 2.23
N LEU A 293 -18.61 -17.94 3.49
CA LEU A 293 -17.34 -17.82 4.18
C LEU A 293 -17.27 -18.81 5.34
N TYR A 294 -16.20 -19.59 5.43
CA TYR A 294 -16.01 -20.58 6.50
C TYR A 294 -14.66 -20.35 7.18
N ILE A 295 -14.67 -20.18 8.51
CA ILE A 295 -13.46 -20.21 9.34
C ILE A 295 -13.46 -21.58 10.01
N GLU A 296 -12.57 -22.47 9.54
CA GLU A 296 -12.65 -23.91 9.89
C GLU A 296 -12.01 -24.24 11.23
N GLU A 297 -11.14 -23.37 11.75
CA GLU A 297 -10.37 -23.62 12.98
C GLU A 297 -9.94 -22.31 13.67
N ASP A 298 -9.39 -22.42 14.87
CA ASP A 298 -8.74 -21.28 15.54
C ASP A 298 -7.50 -20.84 14.76
N LEU A 299 -7.51 -19.59 14.29
CA LEU A 299 -6.45 -19.06 13.46
C LEU A 299 -5.24 -18.64 14.31
N LYS A 300 -4.08 -19.12 13.91
CA LYS A 300 -2.80 -18.83 14.55
C LYS A 300 -2.18 -17.58 13.97
N GLN A 301 -1.23 -17.01 14.69
CA GLN A 301 -0.38 -15.93 14.20
C GLN A 301 0.37 -16.36 12.95
N GLU A 302 0.42 -15.50 11.94
CA GLU A 302 1.25 -15.72 10.76
C GLU A 302 2.71 -15.48 11.11
N GLU A 303 3.59 -16.36 10.64
CA GLU A 303 5.03 -16.29 10.84
C GLU A 303 5.76 -16.61 9.53
N ALA A 304 6.81 -15.83 9.24
CA ALA A 304 7.62 -16.05 8.05
C ALA A 304 9.08 -15.67 8.28
N TRP A 305 9.99 -16.40 7.64
CA TRP A 305 11.35 -15.98 7.38
C TRP A 305 11.43 -15.25 6.04
N ASN A 306 12.12 -14.12 6.01
CA ASN A 306 12.43 -13.38 4.80
C ASN A 306 13.94 -13.31 4.62
N TYR A 307 14.39 -13.62 3.41
CA TYR A 307 15.78 -13.54 2.97
C TYR A 307 15.86 -12.61 1.78
N GLY A 308 16.85 -11.73 1.75
CA GLY A 308 17.04 -10.77 0.68
C GLY A 308 18.50 -10.59 0.31
N ILE A 309 18.75 -10.46 -0.99
CA ILE A 309 20.03 -10.00 -1.52
C ILE A 309 19.76 -8.90 -2.53
N SER A 310 20.61 -7.88 -2.55
CA SER A 310 20.54 -6.82 -3.55
C SER A 310 21.94 -6.33 -3.95
N ALA A 311 22.02 -5.86 -5.18
CA ALA A 311 23.20 -5.25 -5.75
C ALA A 311 22.82 -3.94 -6.44
N SER A 312 23.52 -2.86 -6.12
CA SER A 312 23.38 -1.57 -6.79
C SER A 312 24.68 -1.24 -7.52
N PHE A 313 24.56 -0.94 -8.80
CA PHE A 313 25.66 -0.59 -9.70
C PHE A 313 25.52 0.87 -10.13
N HIS A 314 26.59 1.64 -9.98
CA HIS A 314 26.73 3.03 -10.39
C HIS A 314 27.85 3.12 -11.41
N VAL A 315 27.55 2.77 -12.68
CA VAL A 315 28.56 2.62 -13.71
C VAL A 315 28.71 3.91 -14.50
N PRO A 316 29.89 4.57 -14.48
CA PRO A 316 30.14 5.72 -15.33
C PRO A 316 30.11 5.29 -16.81
N VAL A 317 29.21 5.88 -17.59
CA VAL A 317 29.10 5.65 -19.04
C VAL A 317 29.18 6.98 -19.73
N LYS A 318 30.31 7.25 -20.43
CA LYS A 318 30.65 8.57 -20.99
C LYS A 318 30.68 9.64 -19.89
N ASN A 319 29.78 10.63 -19.95
CA ASN A 319 29.69 11.73 -19.00
C ASN A 319 28.52 11.59 -18.03
N GLU A 320 27.83 10.46 -18.05
CA GLU A 320 26.64 10.19 -17.26
C GLU A 320 26.80 8.90 -16.46
N GLU A 321 25.94 8.66 -15.50
CA GLU A 321 25.93 7.45 -14.68
C GLU A 321 24.77 6.52 -15.07
N LEU A 322 25.07 5.28 -15.39
CA LEU A 322 24.09 4.22 -15.46
C LEU A 322 23.90 3.63 -14.07
N THR A 323 22.73 3.80 -13.50
CA THR A 323 22.34 3.15 -12.24
C THR A 323 21.56 1.89 -12.55
N VAL A 324 21.99 0.74 -12.00
CA VAL A 324 21.27 -0.54 -12.09
C VAL A 324 21.11 -1.09 -10.69
N ASN A 325 19.87 -1.44 -10.31
CA ASN A 325 19.57 -2.14 -9.08
C ASN A 325 19.00 -3.52 -9.41
N ALA A 326 19.52 -4.55 -8.77
CA ALA A 326 18.99 -5.90 -8.86
C ALA A 326 18.76 -6.44 -7.46
N GLU A 327 17.59 -7.01 -7.20
CA GLU A 327 17.23 -7.53 -5.90
C GLU A 327 16.45 -8.83 -6.02
N TRP A 328 16.65 -9.71 -5.08
CA TRP A 328 15.90 -10.95 -4.93
C TRP A 328 15.51 -11.14 -3.48
N PHE A 329 14.21 -11.39 -3.25
CA PHE A 329 13.65 -11.69 -1.95
C PHE A 329 12.97 -13.04 -1.98
N TYR A 330 13.20 -13.83 -0.93
CA TYR A 330 12.52 -15.09 -0.70
C TYR A 330 11.88 -15.08 0.69
N THR A 331 10.58 -15.36 0.72
CA THR A 331 9.81 -15.49 1.96
C THR A 331 9.31 -16.91 2.09
N ASP A 332 9.56 -17.53 3.25
CA ASP A 332 9.11 -18.86 3.62
C ASP A 332 8.17 -18.74 4.82
N PHE A 333 6.89 -19.06 4.60
CA PHE A 333 5.87 -18.97 5.64
C PHE A 333 5.89 -20.21 6.51
N GLN A 334 6.12 -20.03 7.80
CA GLN A 334 6.05 -21.09 8.80
C GLN A 334 4.60 -21.36 9.20
N ASN A 335 3.80 -20.33 9.24
CA ASN A 335 2.35 -20.35 9.30
C ASN A 335 1.78 -19.17 8.51
N GLN A 336 0.61 -19.38 7.89
CA GLN A 336 -0.15 -18.38 7.16
C GLN A 336 -1.63 -18.71 7.25
N VAL A 337 -2.49 -17.73 7.36
CA VAL A 337 -3.93 -17.92 7.18
C VAL A 337 -4.21 -18.00 5.67
N VAL A 338 -4.68 -19.15 5.25
CA VAL A 338 -5.03 -19.41 3.85
C VAL A 338 -6.48 -19.01 3.61
N ALA A 339 -6.73 -18.15 2.63
CA ALA A 339 -8.05 -17.88 2.08
C ALA A 339 -8.22 -18.70 0.80
N ASP A 340 -8.83 -19.86 0.92
CA ASP A 340 -8.95 -20.86 -0.15
C ASP A 340 -10.23 -20.68 -0.95
N MET A 341 -10.09 -20.21 -2.19
CA MET A 341 -11.14 -20.08 -3.19
C MET A 341 -11.12 -21.24 -4.22
N ASP A 342 -10.18 -22.16 -4.09
CA ASP A 342 -9.95 -23.23 -5.07
C ASP A 342 -10.75 -24.51 -4.73
N ARG A 343 -11.03 -24.74 -3.44
CA ARG A 343 -11.75 -25.93 -2.96
C ARG A 343 -13.22 -25.96 -3.40
N ASN A 344 -13.86 -24.78 -3.46
CA ASN A 344 -15.25 -24.65 -3.87
C ASN A 344 -15.47 -23.28 -4.54
N PRO A 345 -16.03 -23.23 -5.77
CA PRO A 345 -16.27 -21.96 -6.48
C PRO A 345 -17.30 -21.06 -5.80
N HIS A 346 -18.15 -21.60 -4.90
CA HIS A 346 -19.19 -20.87 -4.17
C HIS A 346 -18.85 -20.61 -2.70
N ALA A 347 -17.60 -20.86 -2.27
CA ALA A 347 -17.19 -20.66 -0.90
C ALA A 347 -15.73 -20.19 -0.81
N VAL A 348 -15.37 -19.60 0.33
CA VAL A 348 -14.00 -19.32 0.74
C VAL A 348 -13.77 -19.96 2.11
N TYR A 349 -12.71 -20.73 2.24
CA TYR A 349 -12.33 -21.39 3.47
C TYR A 349 -11.10 -20.72 4.06
N PHE A 350 -11.16 -20.35 5.34
CA PHE A 350 -10.06 -19.79 6.10
C PHE A 350 -9.53 -20.84 7.08
N TYR A 351 -8.25 -21.18 6.96
CA TYR A 351 -7.58 -22.15 7.82
C TYR A 351 -6.08 -21.86 7.94
N ASN A 352 -5.42 -22.44 8.94
CA ASN A 352 -3.98 -22.35 9.10
C ASN A 352 -3.27 -23.16 8.01
N LEU A 353 -2.14 -22.66 7.53
CA LEU A 353 -1.34 -23.32 6.51
C LEU A 353 -1.02 -24.78 6.92
N ASN A 354 -1.47 -25.72 6.11
CA ASN A 354 -1.09 -27.12 6.21
C ASN A 354 -0.35 -27.51 4.93
N GLY A 355 0.98 -27.34 4.96
CA GLY A 355 1.84 -27.55 3.80
C GLY A 355 2.87 -26.42 3.65
N ARG A 356 3.12 -26.00 2.43
CA ARG A 356 4.16 -25.01 2.11
C ARG A 356 3.57 -23.76 1.48
N SER A 357 4.00 -22.61 1.95
CA SER A 357 3.72 -21.33 1.31
C SER A 357 5.01 -20.53 1.17
N THR A 358 5.28 -20.04 -0.04
CA THR A 358 6.51 -19.32 -0.35
C THR A 358 6.27 -18.18 -1.32
N SER A 359 7.08 -17.13 -1.21
CA SER A 359 7.11 -16.04 -2.17
C SER A 359 8.56 -15.80 -2.62
N SER A 360 8.82 -15.92 -3.91
CA SER A 360 10.10 -15.57 -4.53
C SER A 360 9.87 -14.40 -5.49
N VAL A 361 10.57 -13.29 -5.25
CA VAL A 361 10.45 -12.07 -6.04
C VAL A 361 11.84 -11.65 -6.49
N PHE A 362 12.04 -11.54 -7.80
CA PHE A 362 13.21 -10.92 -8.39
C PHE A 362 12.81 -9.61 -9.07
N GLN A 363 13.57 -8.56 -8.84
CA GLN A 363 13.41 -7.28 -9.51
C GLN A 363 14.74 -6.75 -10.00
N ILE A 364 14.73 -6.15 -11.19
CA ILE A 364 15.84 -5.38 -11.73
C ILE A 364 15.29 -4.09 -12.30
N ASP A 365 15.97 -3.00 -12.04
CA ASP A 365 15.69 -1.71 -12.67
C ASP A 365 17.01 -1.07 -13.13
N ALA A 366 16.90 -0.28 -14.20
CA ALA A 366 18.01 0.45 -14.77
C ALA A 366 17.55 1.85 -15.16
N SER A 367 18.32 2.87 -14.80
CA SER A 367 18.09 4.26 -15.16
C SER A 367 19.32 4.85 -15.81
N TYR A 368 19.13 5.47 -16.97
CA TYR A 368 20.22 6.11 -17.70
C TYR A 368 19.80 7.43 -18.36
N PRO A 369 20.52 8.54 -18.09
CA PRO A 369 20.36 9.78 -18.84
C PRO A 369 21.02 9.62 -20.21
N LEU A 370 20.22 9.42 -21.27
CA LEU A 370 20.73 9.19 -22.63
C LEU A 370 21.39 10.42 -23.23
N PHE A 371 20.83 11.60 -22.96
CA PHE A 371 21.34 12.92 -23.30
C PHE A 371 20.73 13.97 -22.38
N GLN A 372 21.23 15.19 -22.43
CA GLN A 372 20.81 16.26 -21.53
C GLN A 372 19.29 16.44 -21.51
N GLY A 373 18.70 16.23 -20.33
CA GLY A 373 17.27 16.36 -20.09
C GLY A 373 16.45 15.11 -20.44
N PHE A 374 17.02 14.06 -21.05
CA PHE A 374 16.30 12.83 -21.38
C PHE A 374 16.81 11.67 -20.54
N THR A 375 15.90 11.10 -19.74
CA THR A 375 16.16 9.93 -18.91
C THR A 375 15.27 8.76 -19.33
N LEU A 376 15.87 7.60 -19.48
CA LEU A 376 15.18 6.34 -19.70
C LEU A 376 15.30 5.47 -18.45
N LEU A 377 14.17 4.96 -17.95
CA LEU A 377 14.10 4.02 -16.84
C LEU A 377 13.36 2.76 -17.31
N GLY A 378 13.98 1.62 -17.12
CA GLY A 378 13.36 0.31 -17.34
C GLY A 378 13.34 -0.48 -16.05
N ALA A 379 12.26 -1.18 -15.76
CA ALA A 379 12.18 -2.10 -14.63
C ALA A 379 11.45 -3.38 -15.02
N TYR A 380 11.89 -4.49 -14.44
CA TYR A 380 11.29 -5.81 -14.59
C TYR A 380 11.20 -6.48 -13.23
N ARG A 381 10.02 -7.00 -12.89
CA ARG A 381 9.76 -7.78 -11.67
C ARG A 381 9.16 -9.12 -12.05
N TRP A 382 9.78 -10.19 -11.58
CA TRP A 382 9.25 -11.54 -11.65
C TRP A 382 8.79 -12.00 -10.27
N MET A 383 7.68 -12.74 -10.22
CA MET A 383 7.05 -13.19 -8.98
C MET A 383 6.63 -14.66 -9.09
N ASP A 384 7.03 -15.46 -8.11
CA ASP A 384 6.56 -16.83 -7.93
C ASP A 384 6.02 -17.00 -6.50
N VAL A 385 4.74 -16.75 -6.34
CA VAL A 385 4.02 -16.84 -5.06
C VAL A 385 3.19 -18.11 -5.09
N LYS A 386 3.48 -19.01 -4.15
CA LYS A 386 2.83 -20.33 -4.04
C LYS A 386 2.29 -20.52 -2.62
N GLY A 387 1.15 -21.21 -2.51
CA GLY A 387 0.56 -21.66 -1.27
C GLY A 387 0.00 -23.06 -1.42
N THR A 388 -0.27 -23.71 -0.30
CA THR A 388 -0.99 -24.98 -0.29
C THR A 388 -2.47 -24.73 -0.09
N TYR A 389 -3.27 -25.09 -1.09
CA TYR A 389 -4.72 -24.97 -1.15
C TYR A 389 -5.30 -26.37 -1.26
N ASP A 390 -6.15 -26.78 -0.33
CA ASP A 390 -6.74 -28.12 -0.27
C ASP A 390 -5.69 -29.24 -0.49
N GLY A 391 -4.56 -29.15 0.23
CA GLY A 391 -3.44 -30.09 0.15
C GLY A 391 -2.60 -30.04 -1.12
N LYS A 392 -2.87 -29.13 -2.06
CA LYS A 392 -2.13 -28.96 -3.32
C LYS A 392 -1.34 -27.66 -3.32
N THR A 393 -0.03 -27.72 -3.58
CA THR A 393 0.78 -26.52 -3.74
C THR A 393 0.55 -25.93 -5.13
N MET A 394 -0.04 -24.74 -5.16
CA MET A 394 -0.38 -24.01 -6.39
C MET A 394 0.08 -22.55 -6.30
N ARG A 395 0.15 -21.87 -7.43
CA ARG A 395 0.37 -20.42 -7.44
C ARG A 395 -0.81 -19.69 -6.81
N LYS A 396 -0.53 -18.59 -6.13
CA LYS A 396 -1.59 -17.73 -5.58
C LYS A 396 -2.46 -17.21 -6.73
N PRO A 397 -3.80 -17.34 -6.64
CA PRO A 397 -4.70 -16.84 -7.67
C PRO A 397 -4.66 -15.31 -7.77
N LEU A 398 -5.11 -14.76 -8.90
CA LEU A 398 -5.20 -13.33 -9.20
C LEU A 398 -3.85 -12.58 -9.05
N THR A 399 -2.73 -13.31 -9.21
CA THR A 399 -1.38 -12.76 -9.08
C THR A 399 -0.64 -12.88 -10.41
N SER A 400 -0.23 -11.75 -10.98
CA SER A 400 0.58 -11.71 -12.21
C SER A 400 1.93 -12.36 -11.99
N ARG A 401 2.45 -13.06 -13.01
CA ARG A 401 3.77 -13.71 -12.97
C ARG A 401 4.93 -12.72 -13.08
N TYR A 402 4.71 -11.63 -13.80
CA TYR A 402 5.70 -10.57 -13.99
C TYR A 402 5.01 -9.23 -14.21
N LYS A 403 5.76 -8.18 -13.94
CA LYS A 403 5.44 -6.81 -14.37
C LYS A 403 6.71 -6.18 -14.91
N ALA A 404 6.57 -5.39 -15.99
CA ALA A 404 7.66 -4.59 -16.51
C ALA A 404 7.15 -3.18 -16.79
N LEU A 405 8.04 -2.21 -16.70
CA LEU A 405 7.74 -0.84 -17.10
C LEU A 405 8.93 -0.22 -17.84
N LEU A 406 8.62 0.66 -18.77
CA LEU A 406 9.57 1.52 -19.44
C LEU A 406 9.06 2.94 -19.36
N THR A 407 9.83 3.83 -18.74
CA THR A 407 9.52 5.25 -18.62
C THR A 407 10.56 6.07 -19.36
N ALA A 408 10.09 6.94 -20.25
CA ALA A 408 10.90 7.94 -20.92
C ALA A 408 10.45 9.32 -20.41
N SER A 409 11.38 10.11 -19.90
CA SER A 409 11.16 11.48 -19.43
C SER A 409 12.10 12.42 -20.13
N TYR A 410 11.54 13.49 -20.72
CA TYR A 410 12.32 14.52 -21.36
C TYR A 410 11.98 15.90 -20.78
N GLU A 411 12.98 16.57 -20.26
CA GLU A 411 12.90 17.94 -19.75
C GLU A 411 13.74 18.87 -20.65
N THR A 412 13.11 19.92 -21.18
CA THR A 412 13.83 20.88 -22.03
C THR A 412 14.92 21.64 -21.24
N PRO A 413 16.00 22.15 -21.89
CA PRO A 413 17.14 22.77 -21.20
C PRO A 413 16.80 23.86 -20.19
N LEU A 414 15.76 24.64 -20.44
CA LEU A 414 15.27 25.67 -19.49
C LEU A 414 14.22 25.14 -18.50
N LYS A 415 14.03 23.83 -18.44
CA LYS A 415 13.00 23.16 -17.59
C LYS A 415 11.58 23.69 -17.78
N LYS A 416 11.31 24.31 -18.94
CA LYS A 416 9.99 24.90 -19.23
C LYS A 416 8.94 23.86 -19.63
N TRP A 417 9.38 22.83 -20.33
CA TRP A 417 8.52 21.71 -20.75
C TRP A 417 9.08 20.40 -20.24
N GLN A 418 8.18 19.51 -19.82
CA GLN A 418 8.47 18.13 -19.50
C GLN A 418 7.49 17.23 -20.21
N PHE A 419 7.99 16.15 -20.79
CA PHE A 419 7.23 15.10 -21.47
C PHE A 419 7.56 13.78 -20.80
N ASP A 420 6.55 13.10 -20.32
CA ASP A 420 6.68 11.81 -19.65
C ASP A 420 5.83 10.78 -20.38
N MET A 421 6.37 9.59 -20.59
CA MET A 421 5.68 8.46 -21.18
C MET A 421 6.07 7.20 -20.41
N THR A 422 5.08 6.40 -20.03
CA THR A 422 5.29 5.11 -19.37
C THR A 422 4.49 4.03 -20.06
N VAL A 423 5.17 2.97 -20.46
CA VAL A 423 4.57 1.71 -20.93
C VAL A 423 4.70 0.69 -19.81
N GLN A 424 3.59 0.11 -19.39
CA GLN A 424 3.53 -0.93 -18.36
C GLN A 424 3.03 -2.24 -18.97
N PHE A 425 3.81 -3.30 -18.81
CA PHE A 425 3.47 -4.66 -19.19
C PHE A 425 3.07 -5.45 -17.95
N ASN A 426 1.88 -6.04 -17.96
CA ASN A 426 1.35 -6.85 -16.87
C ASN A 426 1.23 -8.29 -17.38
N GLY A 427 1.92 -9.22 -16.72
CA GLY A 427 1.88 -10.64 -17.04
C GLY A 427 0.57 -11.28 -16.62
N GLY A 428 0.18 -12.31 -17.33
CA GLY A 428 -0.94 -13.15 -16.94
C GLY A 428 -0.68 -13.95 -15.67
N GLY A 429 -1.72 -14.57 -15.16
CA GLY A 429 -1.68 -15.37 -13.94
C GLY A 429 -2.75 -16.44 -13.88
N ARG A 430 -2.89 -17.06 -12.70
CA ARG A 430 -3.89 -18.08 -12.43
C ARG A 430 -5.15 -17.45 -11.86
N MET A 431 -6.32 -17.92 -12.32
CA MET A 431 -7.60 -17.68 -11.67
C MET A 431 -7.83 -18.75 -10.58
N PRO A 432 -8.73 -18.54 -9.62
CA PRO A 432 -9.23 -19.64 -8.78
C PRO A 432 -9.80 -20.76 -9.65
N THR A 433 -9.94 -21.97 -9.10
CA THR A 433 -10.48 -23.12 -9.81
C THR A 433 -11.84 -22.79 -10.44
N PRO A 434 -11.99 -22.94 -11.78
CA PRO A 434 -13.24 -22.60 -12.47
C PRO A 434 -14.40 -23.49 -12.02
N ASP A 435 -15.60 -22.92 -11.99
CA ASP A 435 -16.83 -23.69 -11.89
C ASP A 435 -17.22 -24.18 -13.29
N ALA A 436 -17.43 -25.49 -13.43
CA ALA A 436 -17.89 -26.09 -14.68
C ALA A 436 -19.30 -25.59 -15.12
N THR A 437 -20.09 -25.08 -14.18
CA THR A 437 -21.42 -24.52 -14.44
C THR A 437 -21.39 -23.03 -14.83
N ASN A 438 -20.25 -22.37 -14.68
CA ASN A 438 -20.06 -20.96 -15.01
C ASN A 438 -18.89 -20.77 -15.97
N PRO A 439 -19.13 -20.66 -17.29
CA PRO A 439 -18.08 -20.55 -18.30
C PRO A 439 -17.40 -19.16 -18.34
N LEU A 440 -17.85 -18.18 -17.55
CA LEU A 440 -17.36 -16.80 -17.62
C LEU A 440 -15.95 -16.62 -17.10
N TRP A 441 -15.36 -17.58 -16.38
CA TRP A 441 -13.95 -17.55 -16.07
C TRP A 441 -13.24 -18.87 -16.37
N GLY A 442 -12.04 -18.73 -16.97
CA GLY A 442 -11.14 -19.84 -17.20
C GLY A 442 -10.12 -20.00 -16.07
N GLY A 443 -9.21 -20.95 -16.21
CA GLY A 443 -8.13 -21.21 -15.22
C GLY A 443 -7.04 -20.14 -15.15
N THR A 444 -6.98 -19.23 -16.13
CA THR A 444 -5.93 -18.21 -16.24
C THR A 444 -6.47 -16.90 -16.81
N PHE A 445 -5.81 -15.80 -16.47
CA PHE A 445 -6.03 -14.51 -17.11
C PHE A 445 -4.83 -14.12 -17.98
N PRO A 446 -5.04 -13.34 -19.08
CA PRO A 446 -4.02 -12.97 -20.03
C PRO A 446 -3.09 -11.86 -19.53
N SER A 447 -1.99 -11.65 -20.25
CA SER A 447 -1.16 -10.45 -20.10
C SER A 447 -1.77 -9.26 -20.83
N PHE A 448 -1.48 -8.05 -20.36
CA PHE A 448 -1.94 -6.81 -20.99
C PHE A 448 -0.92 -5.69 -20.84
N THR A 449 -1.08 -4.67 -21.68
CA THR A 449 -0.19 -3.50 -21.72
C THR A 449 -0.98 -2.23 -21.52
N GLN A 450 -0.45 -1.31 -20.72
CA GLN A 450 -0.99 0.03 -20.53
C GLN A 450 0.05 1.07 -20.94
N LEU A 451 -0.40 2.13 -21.59
CA LEU A 451 0.38 3.31 -21.93
C LEU A 451 -0.18 4.51 -21.18
N SER A 452 0.68 5.30 -20.57
CA SER A 452 0.35 6.59 -19.97
C SER A 452 1.32 7.65 -20.48
N ALA A 453 0.84 8.87 -20.68
CA ALA A 453 1.66 9.99 -21.12
C ALA A 453 1.20 11.29 -20.48
N GLN A 454 2.13 12.20 -20.23
CA GLN A 454 1.85 13.53 -19.68
C GLN A 454 2.78 14.57 -20.30
N VAL A 455 2.23 15.77 -20.51
CA VAL A 455 2.98 16.96 -20.86
C VAL A 455 2.77 17.98 -19.76
N THR A 456 3.87 18.59 -19.29
CA THR A 456 3.84 19.64 -18.27
C THR A 456 4.53 20.90 -18.79
N ARG A 457 3.84 22.04 -18.70
CA ARG A 457 4.42 23.37 -18.92
C ARG A 457 4.63 24.06 -17.61
N ARG A 458 5.89 24.50 -17.33
CA ARG A 458 6.27 25.21 -16.11
C ARG A 458 6.46 26.69 -16.38
N PHE A 459 5.95 27.51 -15.47
CA PHE A 459 6.15 28.95 -15.36
C PHE A 459 6.83 29.24 -14.01
N ARG A 460 7.04 30.50 -13.69
CA ARG A 460 7.76 30.87 -12.45
C ARG A 460 7.11 30.31 -11.17
N ARG A 461 5.77 30.40 -11.08
CA ARG A 461 4.98 29.94 -9.91
C ARG A 461 3.88 28.97 -10.28
N TRP A 462 3.62 28.77 -11.56
CA TRP A 462 2.56 27.92 -12.07
C TRP A 462 3.13 26.78 -12.88
N SER A 463 2.44 25.66 -12.86
CA SER A 463 2.60 24.65 -13.89
C SER A 463 1.25 24.13 -14.32
N ILE A 464 1.10 23.90 -15.61
CA ILE A 464 -0.09 23.32 -16.23
C ILE A 464 0.33 21.97 -16.77
N TYR A 465 -0.45 20.95 -16.53
CA TYR A 465 -0.18 19.62 -17.05
C TYR A 465 -1.44 19.02 -17.66
N ALA A 466 -1.25 18.18 -18.67
CA ALA A 466 -2.30 17.37 -19.27
C ALA A 466 -1.73 16.03 -19.66
N GLY A 467 -2.54 14.98 -19.60
CA GLY A 467 -2.10 13.63 -19.90
C GLY A 467 -3.24 12.64 -20.05
N GLY A 468 -2.86 11.38 -20.17
CA GLY A 468 -3.80 10.29 -20.26
C GLY A 468 -3.23 9.02 -19.62
N GLU A 469 -4.10 8.28 -19.00
CA GLU A 469 -3.86 6.97 -18.42
C GLU A 469 -4.52 5.90 -19.28
N ASN A 470 -3.91 4.71 -19.31
CA ASN A 470 -4.42 3.57 -20.07
C ASN A 470 -4.78 3.93 -21.53
N LEU A 471 -3.88 4.67 -22.22
CA LEU A 471 -4.08 5.11 -23.61
C LEU A 471 -4.18 3.95 -24.61
N THR A 472 -3.78 2.74 -24.23
CA THR A 472 -4.04 1.49 -24.97
C THR A 472 -5.51 1.09 -24.94
N ASN A 473 -6.31 1.73 -24.09
CA ASN A 473 -7.74 1.44 -23.88
C ASN A 473 -8.03 -0.02 -23.53
N PHE A 474 -7.07 -0.68 -22.86
CA PHE A 474 -7.28 -2.06 -22.43
C PHE A 474 -8.31 -2.12 -21.30
N LYS A 475 -9.24 -3.06 -21.39
CA LYS A 475 -10.22 -3.36 -20.34
C LYS A 475 -10.29 -4.87 -20.16
N GLN A 476 -10.53 -5.30 -18.92
CA GLN A 476 -10.89 -6.68 -18.65
C GLN A 476 -12.27 -6.99 -19.22
N ASP A 477 -12.40 -8.10 -19.93
CA ASP A 477 -13.71 -8.62 -20.34
C ASP A 477 -14.39 -9.30 -19.13
N ASN A 478 -15.70 -9.06 -18.96
CA ASN A 478 -16.53 -9.66 -17.93
C ASN A 478 -15.93 -9.56 -16.50
N PRO A 479 -15.68 -8.34 -15.97
CA PRO A 479 -15.14 -8.18 -14.63
C PRO A 479 -16.10 -8.65 -13.54
N VAL A 480 -17.42 -8.62 -13.81
CA VAL A 480 -18.48 -9.08 -12.93
C VAL A 480 -19.14 -10.34 -13.52
N ILE A 481 -19.09 -11.43 -12.79
CA ILE A 481 -19.66 -12.72 -13.22
C ILE A 481 -21.12 -12.76 -12.82
N SER A 482 -22.01 -13.19 -13.73
CA SER A 482 -23.48 -13.19 -13.56
C SER A 482 -24.04 -11.81 -13.20
N ALA A 483 -23.56 -10.77 -13.87
CA ALA A 483 -23.98 -9.39 -13.65
C ALA A 483 -25.50 -9.18 -13.93
N ASP A 484 -26.08 -10.00 -14.80
CA ASP A 484 -27.52 -10.03 -15.12
C ASP A 484 -28.39 -10.53 -13.95
N ASN A 485 -27.82 -11.28 -13.01
CA ASN A 485 -28.50 -11.77 -11.82
C ASN A 485 -27.61 -11.74 -10.56
N PRO A 486 -27.40 -10.53 -9.97
CA PRO A 486 -26.44 -10.35 -8.86
C PRO A 486 -26.84 -10.98 -7.53
N TYR A 487 -28.08 -11.49 -7.43
CA TYR A 487 -28.54 -12.25 -6.26
C TYR A 487 -28.49 -13.77 -6.50
N SER A 488 -27.98 -14.20 -7.66
CA SER A 488 -27.77 -15.63 -7.93
C SER A 488 -26.59 -16.18 -7.18
N ARG A 489 -26.56 -17.52 -7.00
CA ARG A 489 -25.44 -18.24 -6.41
C ARG A 489 -24.13 -18.07 -7.20
N ASN A 490 -24.22 -17.78 -8.49
CA ASN A 490 -23.06 -17.66 -9.39
C ASN A 490 -22.50 -16.24 -9.46
N PHE A 491 -23.11 -15.26 -8.78
CA PHE A 491 -22.63 -13.89 -8.81
C PHE A 491 -21.27 -13.73 -8.15
N ASP A 492 -20.35 -13.09 -8.85
CA ASP A 492 -19.00 -12.84 -8.33
C ASP A 492 -18.38 -11.59 -8.97
N ALA A 493 -18.17 -10.54 -8.16
CA ALA A 493 -17.54 -9.29 -8.56
C ALA A 493 -16.08 -9.15 -8.07
N ILE A 494 -15.47 -10.28 -7.59
CA ILE A 494 -14.09 -10.24 -7.06
C ILE A 494 -13.04 -10.78 -8.06
N MET A 495 -13.46 -11.28 -9.21
CA MET A 495 -12.58 -11.88 -10.21
C MET A 495 -11.88 -10.82 -11.10
N VAL A 496 -11.54 -9.69 -10.51
CA VAL A 496 -10.90 -8.56 -11.21
C VAL A 496 -9.39 -8.73 -11.20
N TRP A 497 -8.78 -8.81 -12.40
CA TRP A 497 -7.34 -8.96 -12.62
C TRP A 497 -6.72 -7.86 -13.49
N GLY A 498 -7.53 -7.05 -14.15
CA GLY A 498 -7.12 -5.97 -15.04
C GLY A 498 -7.97 -4.71 -14.87
N PRO A 499 -7.69 -3.65 -15.63
CA PRO A 499 -8.49 -2.44 -15.63
C PRO A 499 -9.92 -2.73 -16.03
N THR A 500 -10.89 -2.20 -15.30
CA THR A 500 -12.31 -2.24 -15.62
C THR A 500 -12.72 -1.06 -16.52
N MET A 501 -12.05 0.09 -16.33
CA MET A 501 -12.24 1.29 -17.14
C MET A 501 -11.13 1.45 -18.19
N GLY A 502 -11.49 1.89 -19.39
CA GLY A 502 -10.57 2.19 -20.49
C GLY A 502 -9.72 3.45 -20.23
N TYR A 503 -9.35 4.15 -21.31
CA TYR A 503 -8.52 5.35 -21.18
C TYR A 503 -9.21 6.47 -20.39
N LYS A 504 -8.39 7.23 -19.67
CA LYS A 504 -8.77 8.46 -18.95
C LYS A 504 -7.86 9.60 -19.38
N LEU A 505 -8.43 10.72 -19.77
CA LEU A 505 -7.70 11.96 -20.02
C LEU A 505 -7.82 12.87 -18.81
N TYR A 506 -6.79 13.63 -18.51
CA TYR A 506 -6.79 14.55 -17.39
C TYR A 506 -5.99 15.82 -17.67
N ALA A 507 -6.33 16.87 -16.92
CA ALA A 507 -5.56 18.11 -16.87
C ALA A 507 -5.53 18.66 -15.45
N GLY A 508 -4.52 19.47 -15.16
CA GLY A 508 -4.45 20.15 -13.89
C GLY A 508 -3.50 21.35 -13.88
N ILE A 509 -3.63 22.10 -12.81
CA ILE A 509 -2.84 23.33 -12.58
C ILE A 509 -2.24 23.23 -11.19
N ARG A 510 -0.93 23.53 -11.08
CA ARG A 510 -0.22 23.68 -9.81
C ARG A 510 0.21 25.11 -9.63
N TYR A 511 0.05 25.60 -8.42
CA TYR A 511 0.58 26.88 -7.99
C TYR A 511 1.51 26.68 -6.81
N ASN A 512 2.69 27.29 -6.84
CA ASN A 512 3.69 27.17 -5.79
C ASN A 512 4.30 28.52 -5.46
N ILE A 513 4.32 28.86 -4.16
CA ILE A 513 5.14 29.94 -3.63
C ILE A 513 6.37 29.27 -3.03
N PRO A 514 7.53 29.29 -3.72
CA PRO A 514 8.73 28.65 -3.20
C PRO A 514 9.22 29.36 -1.96
N LYS A 515 9.82 28.61 -1.06
CA LYS A 515 10.58 29.17 0.05
C LYS A 515 11.79 29.90 -0.51
N LEU A 516 11.99 31.17 -0.11
CA LEU A 516 13.13 32.01 -0.50
C LEU A 516 14.43 31.55 0.17
#